data_8572f633eada15703cf116616a9d6df7
#
_entry.id   8572f633eada15703cf116616a9d6df7
#
_cell.length_a   1.000
_cell.length_b   1.000
_cell.length_c   1.000
_cell.angle_alpha   90.00
_cell.angle_beta   90.00
_cell.angle_gamma   90.00
#
_symmetry.space_group_name_H-M   'P 1'
#
loop_
_entity.id
_entity.type
_entity.pdbx_description
1 polymer ?
#
loop_
_entity_poly.entity_id
_entity_poly.type
_entity_poly.pdbx_seq_one_letter_code
_entity_poly.pdbx_strand_id
1 'polypeptide(L)'
;MPTSELVIARVVRSTVCAVTGVADVSPGLFAETGTYGPGETVRGVAVSRVAGGLDLEVHVIAVYADSVVLRELADRVRTAVRQSVEALDAEAVGRIDVVIDDLYIDEDRA
;
A
#
# COMPACT_ATOMS: atom_id res chain seq x y z
N MET A 1 -2.93 -10.89 21.59
CA MET A 1 -1.66 -10.60 20.92
C MET A 1 -1.91 -9.68 19.74
N PRO A 2 -1.17 -8.59 19.62
CA PRO A 2 -1.33 -7.74 18.42
C PRO A 2 -0.88 -8.49 17.18
N THR A 3 -1.53 -8.22 16.05
CA THR A 3 -1.14 -8.76 14.75
C THR A 3 0.24 -8.22 14.39
N SER A 4 1.13 -9.09 13.87
CA SER A 4 2.47 -8.66 13.54
C SER A 4 2.46 -7.64 12.39
N GLU A 5 3.44 -6.74 12.40
CA GLU A 5 3.58 -5.75 11.34
C GLU A 5 3.77 -6.41 9.98
N LEU A 6 4.47 -7.54 9.93
CA LEU A 6 4.70 -8.26 8.69
C LEU A 6 3.41 -8.84 8.12
N VAL A 7 2.53 -9.37 8.95
CA VAL A 7 1.22 -9.87 8.51
C VAL A 7 0.37 -8.72 7.98
N ILE A 8 0.35 -7.60 8.70
CA ILE A 8 -0.37 -6.40 8.25
C ILE A 8 0.16 -5.95 6.89
N ALA A 9 1.48 -5.88 6.73
CA ALA A 9 2.11 -5.45 5.48
C ALA A 9 1.77 -6.38 4.31
N ARG A 10 1.74 -7.68 4.53
CA ARG A 10 1.34 -8.65 3.48
C ARG A 10 -0.09 -8.44 3.03
N VAL A 11 -1.01 -8.26 3.98
CA VAL A 11 -2.42 -8.02 3.68
C VAL A 11 -2.58 -6.71 2.91
N VAL A 12 -1.90 -5.65 3.35
CA VAL A 12 -1.94 -4.36 2.67
C VAL A 12 -1.41 -4.48 1.24
N ARG A 13 -0.28 -5.13 1.05
CA ARG A 13 0.30 -5.33 -0.29
C ARG A 13 -0.66 -6.08 -1.21
N SER A 14 -1.22 -7.17 -0.74
CA SER A 14 -2.19 -7.97 -1.51
C SER A 14 -3.43 -7.14 -1.89
N THR A 15 -3.94 -6.37 -0.94
CA THR A 15 -5.10 -5.50 -1.16
C THR A 15 -4.80 -4.43 -2.21
N VAL A 16 -3.65 -3.77 -2.09
CA VAL A 16 -3.24 -2.69 -2.99
C VAL A 16 -3.07 -3.21 -4.41
N CYS A 17 -2.43 -4.36 -4.58
CA CYS A 17 -2.22 -4.96 -5.90
C CYS A 17 -3.54 -5.39 -6.57
N ALA A 18 -4.60 -5.55 -5.82
CA ALA A 18 -5.93 -5.89 -6.36
C ALA A 18 -6.76 -4.66 -6.74
N VAL A 19 -6.32 -3.46 -6.41
CA VAL A 19 -7.04 -2.23 -6.77
C VAL A 19 -6.84 -1.93 -8.25
N THR A 20 -7.96 -1.75 -8.99
CA THR A 20 -7.90 -1.38 -10.40
C THR A 20 -7.16 -0.05 -10.57
N GLY A 21 -6.16 -0.01 -11.44
CA GLY A 21 -5.32 1.15 -11.69
C GLY A 21 -3.97 1.10 -11.01
N VAL A 22 -3.73 0.12 -10.14
CA VAL A 22 -2.43 -0.13 -9.53
C VAL A 22 -1.71 -1.21 -10.35
N ALA A 23 -0.51 -0.90 -10.83
CA ALA A 23 0.33 -1.86 -11.55
C ALA A 23 1.08 -2.74 -10.55
N ASP A 24 1.65 -2.15 -9.51
CA ASP A 24 2.38 -2.86 -8.47
C ASP A 24 2.65 -1.92 -7.29
N VAL A 25 3.18 -2.46 -6.21
CA VAL A 25 3.77 -1.66 -5.15
C VAL A 25 5.20 -1.27 -5.55
N SER A 26 5.67 -0.15 -5.03
CA SER A 26 7.01 0.38 -5.30
C SER A 26 7.83 0.35 -4.02
N PRO A 27 9.13 0.00 -4.08
CA PRO A 27 10.00 0.09 -2.89
C PRO A 27 10.35 1.52 -2.52
N GLY A 28 9.81 2.55 -3.22
CA GLY A 28 10.21 3.93 -3.07
C GLY A 28 11.37 4.28 -3.99
N LEU A 29 11.63 5.58 -4.16
CA LEU A 29 12.68 6.07 -5.08
C LEU A 29 14.07 5.53 -4.73
N PHE A 30 14.33 5.26 -3.45
CA PHE A 30 15.62 4.75 -2.99
C PHE A 30 15.54 3.32 -2.46
N ALA A 31 14.48 2.60 -2.81
CA ALA A 31 14.24 1.21 -2.41
C ALA A 31 14.25 0.99 -0.89
N GLU A 32 13.83 2.01 -0.14
CA GLU A 32 13.91 2.00 1.34
C GLU A 32 12.57 1.75 2.03
N THR A 33 11.45 1.78 1.28
CA THR A 33 10.13 1.57 1.87
C THR A 33 9.82 0.08 1.96
N GLY A 34 9.64 -0.40 3.17
CA GLY A 34 9.30 -1.81 3.37
C GLY A 34 9.09 -2.16 4.82
N THR A 35 8.52 -3.33 5.05
CA THR A 35 8.39 -3.95 6.36
C THR A 35 9.23 -5.21 6.40
N TYR A 36 10.10 -5.30 7.38
CA TYR A 36 11.11 -6.34 7.48
C TYR A 36 10.79 -7.31 8.61
N GLY A 37 11.07 -8.57 8.37
CA GLY A 37 10.97 -9.62 9.38
C GLY A 37 12.02 -10.69 9.12
N PRO A 38 12.16 -11.70 10.03
CA PRO A 38 13.13 -12.77 9.85
C PRO A 38 12.90 -13.54 8.54
N GLY A 39 13.88 -13.45 7.63
CA GLY A 39 13.82 -14.13 6.36
C GLY A 39 12.81 -13.60 5.35
N GLU A 40 12.21 -12.44 5.61
CA GLU A 40 11.19 -11.88 4.74
C GLU A 40 11.17 -10.35 4.76
N THR A 41 10.87 -9.77 3.60
CA THR A 41 10.67 -8.34 3.44
C THR A 41 9.43 -8.11 2.60
N VAL A 42 8.51 -7.27 3.06
CA VAL A 42 7.37 -6.80 2.26
C VAL A 42 7.70 -5.39 1.80
N ARG A 43 8.02 -5.25 0.51
CA ARG A 43 8.39 -3.96 -0.06
C ARG A 43 7.17 -3.13 -0.39
N GLY A 44 7.33 -1.81 -0.31
CA GLY A 44 6.31 -0.85 -0.69
C GLY A 44 5.30 -0.53 0.39
N VAL A 45 5.36 -1.19 1.54
CA VAL A 45 4.45 -0.97 2.65
C VAL A 45 5.26 -0.79 3.93
N ALA A 46 5.09 0.35 4.59
CA ALA A 46 5.68 0.60 5.90
C ALA A 46 4.56 0.68 6.95
N VAL A 47 4.74 -0.03 8.04
CA VAL A 47 3.80 -0.10 9.16
C VAL A 47 4.46 0.50 10.37
N SER A 48 3.84 1.49 10.99
CA SER A 48 4.34 2.11 12.22
C SER A 48 3.28 2.05 13.31
N ARG A 49 3.65 1.54 14.46
CA ARG A 49 2.79 1.64 15.64
C ARG A 49 3.01 2.97 16.33
N VAL A 50 1.90 3.67 16.50
CA VAL A 50 1.89 4.98 17.17
C VAL A 50 0.91 4.93 18.33
N ALA A 51 0.97 5.91 19.21
CA ALA A 51 0.04 5.97 20.33
C ALA A 51 -1.40 5.99 19.80
N GLY A 52 -2.16 4.94 20.12
CA GLY A 52 -3.55 4.81 19.71
C GLY A 52 -3.79 4.06 18.41
N GLY A 53 -2.75 3.50 17.76
CA GLY A 53 -3.02 2.68 16.57
C GLY A 53 -1.87 2.49 15.61
N LEU A 54 -2.22 2.41 14.34
CA LEU A 54 -1.28 2.12 13.24
C LEU A 54 -1.30 3.26 12.25
N ASP A 55 -0.10 3.68 11.81
CA ASP A 55 0.07 4.49 10.63
C ASP A 55 0.68 3.64 9.53
N LEU A 56 0.21 3.83 8.31
CA LEU A 56 0.63 3.06 7.15
C LEU A 56 1.12 3.99 6.06
N GLU A 57 2.20 3.59 5.38
CA GLU A 57 2.67 4.26 4.19
C GLU A 57 2.76 3.23 3.07
N VAL A 58 2.11 3.54 1.93
CA VAL A 58 2.03 2.63 0.79
C VAL A 58 2.55 3.36 -0.44
N HIS A 59 3.54 2.76 -1.09
CA HIS A 59 4.10 3.27 -2.34
C HIS A 59 3.61 2.41 -3.50
N VAL A 60 3.05 3.04 -4.52
CA VAL A 60 2.45 2.35 -5.66
C VAL A 60 2.99 2.85 -6.98
N ILE A 61 2.92 1.98 -7.97
CA ILE A 61 3.08 2.33 -9.38
C ILE A 61 1.69 2.30 -10.00
N ALA A 62 1.24 3.42 -10.54
CA ALA A 62 -0.08 3.52 -11.15
C ALA A 62 -0.02 3.18 -12.63
N VAL A 63 -1.08 2.55 -13.13
CA VAL A 63 -1.24 2.35 -14.58
C VAL A 63 -1.63 3.69 -15.19
N TYR A 64 -0.87 4.14 -16.21
CA TYR A 64 -1.21 5.34 -16.95
C TYR A 64 -2.34 5.04 -17.93
N ALA A 65 -3.39 5.85 -17.85
CA ALA A 65 -4.47 5.85 -18.82
C ALA A 65 -5.15 7.22 -18.77
N ASP A 66 -5.73 7.64 -19.90
CA ASP A 66 -6.34 8.97 -20.01
C ASP A 66 -7.48 9.18 -19.01
N SER A 67 -8.16 8.10 -18.62
CA SER A 67 -9.27 8.15 -17.66
C SER A 67 -8.82 8.08 -16.21
N VAL A 68 -7.53 7.93 -15.92
CA VAL A 68 -7.04 7.78 -14.56
C VAL A 68 -6.85 9.14 -13.92
N VAL A 69 -7.53 9.35 -12.78
CA VAL A 69 -7.31 10.49 -11.91
C VAL A 69 -6.56 9.98 -10.69
N LEU A 70 -5.30 10.40 -10.54
CA LEU A 70 -4.41 9.85 -9.50
C LEU A 70 -4.93 10.07 -8.09
N ARG A 71 -5.59 11.20 -7.84
CA ARG A 71 -6.20 11.47 -6.54
C ARG A 71 -7.29 10.45 -6.22
N GLU A 72 -8.14 10.13 -7.19
CA GLU A 72 -9.19 9.14 -7.00
C GLU A 72 -8.62 7.74 -6.80
N LEU A 73 -7.54 7.41 -7.52
CA LEU A 73 -6.83 6.16 -7.32
C LEU A 73 -6.28 6.06 -5.90
N ALA A 74 -5.63 7.11 -5.43
CA ALA A 74 -5.10 7.15 -4.07
C ALA A 74 -6.21 6.97 -3.02
N ASP A 75 -7.37 7.58 -3.24
CA ASP A 75 -8.51 7.44 -2.33
C ASP A 75 -9.07 6.01 -2.34
N ARG A 76 -9.13 5.36 -3.50
CA ARG A 76 -9.55 3.95 -3.59
C ARG A 76 -8.57 3.03 -2.87
N VAL A 77 -7.28 3.26 -3.05
CA VAL A 77 -6.24 2.49 -2.35
C VAL A 77 -6.40 2.66 -0.85
N ARG A 78 -6.54 3.89 -0.40
CA ARG A 78 -6.67 4.20 1.03
C ARG A 78 -7.90 3.53 1.65
N THR A 79 -9.04 3.58 0.97
CA THR A 79 -10.27 2.94 1.43
C THR A 79 -10.12 1.43 1.51
N ALA A 80 -9.55 0.82 0.47
CA ALA A 80 -9.35 -0.64 0.43
C ALA A 80 -8.40 -1.11 1.54
N VAL A 81 -7.32 -0.37 1.76
CA VAL A 81 -6.34 -0.68 2.81
C VAL A 81 -6.99 -0.58 4.18
N ARG A 82 -7.73 0.48 4.44
CA ARG A 82 -8.41 0.65 5.72
C ARG A 82 -9.35 -0.51 6.01
N GLN A 83 -10.16 -0.90 5.05
CA GLN A 83 -11.10 -2.01 5.19
C GLN A 83 -10.38 -3.33 5.46
N SER A 84 -9.29 -3.60 4.74
CA SER A 84 -8.53 -4.84 4.90
C SER A 84 -7.87 -4.94 6.26
N VAL A 85 -7.30 -3.86 6.75
CA VAL A 85 -6.61 -3.85 8.05
C VAL A 85 -7.64 -3.91 9.19
N GLU A 86 -8.76 -3.22 9.07
CA GLU A 86 -9.82 -3.31 10.06
C GLU A 86 -10.41 -4.71 10.15
N ALA A 87 -10.48 -5.43 9.02
CA ALA A 87 -10.96 -6.82 9.00
C ALA A 87 -10.03 -7.81 9.71
N LEU A 88 -8.77 -7.43 9.94
CA LEU A 88 -7.84 -8.25 10.71
C LEU A 88 -8.08 -8.18 12.22
N ASP A 89 -9.02 -7.36 12.66
CA ASP A 89 -9.24 -7.07 14.07
C ASP A 89 -7.95 -6.60 14.77
N ALA A 90 -7.16 -5.86 14.01
CA ALA A 90 -5.92 -5.25 14.48
C ALA A 90 -6.21 -3.94 15.20
N GLU A 91 -5.15 -3.24 15.58
CA GLU A 91 -5.27 -1.93 16.21
C GLU A 91 -5.96 -0.93 15.26
N ALA A 92 -6.50 0.14 15.81
CA ALA A 92 -7.15 1.17 15.01
C ALA A 92 -6.19 1.74 13.97
N VAL A 93 -6.70 1.93 12.76
CA VAL A 93 -5.92 2.54 11.68
C VAL A 93 -6.06 4.05 11.76
N GLY A 94 -4.93 4.73 11.90
CA GLY A 94 -4.88 6.19 11.90
C GLY A 94 -4.63 6.70 10.48
N ARG A 95 -3.39 7.08 10.20
CA ARG A 95 -2.99 7.70 8.96
C ARG A 95 -2.61 6.64 7.92
N ILE A 96 -3.07 6.84 6.70
CA ILE A 96 -2.67 6.04 5.54
C ILE A 96 -2.17 7.00 4.49
N ASP A 97 -0.85 7.01 4.27
CA ASP A 97 -0.21 7.80 3.22
C ASP A 97 -0.04 6.93 1.99
N VAL A 98 -0.59 7.38 0.86
CA VAL A 98 -0.44 6.73 -0.43
C VAL A 98 0.47 7.60 -1.28
N VAL A 99 1.60 7.05 -1.68
CA VAL A 99 2.59 7.74 -2.51
C VAL A 99 2.64 7.05 -3.87
N ILE A 100 2.42 7.82 -4.93
CA ILE A 100 2.50 7.30 -6.29
C ILE A 100 3.89 7.66 -6.81
N ASP A 101 4.77 6.64 -6.86
CA ASP A 101 6.18 6.84 -7.20
C ASP A 101 6.44 6.86 -8.70
N ASP A 102 5.60 6.18 -9.47
CA ASP A 102 5.84 6.03 -10.90
C ASP A 102 4.55 5.69 -11.63
N LEU A 103 4.59 5.79 -12.96
CA LEU A 103 3.50 5.43 -13.84
C LEU A 103 3.96 4.29 -14.75
N TYR A 104 3.14 3.27 -14.87
CA TYR A 104 3.34 2.18 -15.80
C TYR A 104 2.57 2.47 -17.09
N ILE A 105 3.28 2.48 -18.19
CA ILE A 105 2.69 2.69 -19.52
C ILE A 105 2.63 1.33 -20.20
N ASP A 106 1.40 0.89 -20.50
CA ASP A 106 1.19 -0.35 -21.24
C ASP A 106 1.23 -0.02 -22.74
N GLU A 107 2.38 -0.26 -23.36
CA GLU A 107 2.61 0.04 -24.76
C GLU A 107 1.75 -0.81 -25.71
N ASP A 108 1.30 -1.98 -25.23
CA ASP A 108 0.44 -2.86 -26.01
C ASP A 108 -0.98 -2.30 -26.19
N ARG A 109 -1.32 -1.25 -25.46
CA ARG A 109 -2.61 -0.57 -25.57
C ARG A 109 -2.56 0.68 -26.45
N ALA A 110 -1.42 1.00 -26.97
CA ALA A 110 -1.26 2.17 -27.82
C ALA A 110 -1.99 2.03 -29.16
#